data_9dc7acd51265eaa5695768e3e0d5485e
#
_entry.id   9dc7acd51265eaa5695768e3e0d5485e
#
_cell.length_a   1.000
_cell.length_b   1.000
_cell.length_c   1.000
_cell.angle_alpha   90.00
_cell.angle_beta   90.00
_cell.angle_gamma   90.00
#
_symmetry.space_group_name_H-M   'P 1'
#
loop_
_entity.id
_entity.type
_entity.pdbx_description
1 polymer ?
#
loop_
_entity_poly.entity_id
_entity_poly.type
_entity_poly.pdbx_seq_one_letter_code
_entity_poly.pdbx_strand_id
1 'polypeptide(L)'
;PMCFTVLLATDSPTDLSLHDGHGVLFRPAEPDEARAAKPPYSYVYDVAGDKEGCACCFNFYGTPDNGSHPFWDNGGFRQPAKSGEETAQEQRETLYLLDVIRRLVRNGAKVQAACVWSGDRLQLREPAVEVALHALNPHAFTLFENVRFEFAA
;
A
#
# COMPACT_ATOMS: atom_id res chain seq x y z
N PRO A 1 3.31 -19.16 -5.51
CA PRO A 1 2.68 -18.24 -6.44
C PRO A 1 3.25 -16.84 -6.29
N MET A 2 3.43 -16.18 -7.41
CA MET A 2 3.94 -14.82 -7.42
C MET A 2 2.78 -13.85 -7.27
N CYS A 3 2.82 -13.06 -6.22
CA CYS A 3 1.78 -12.09 -5.89
C CYS A 3 2.41 -10.79 -5.42
N PHE A 4 1.65 -9.72 -5.51
CA PHE A 4 2.03 -8.48 -4.83
C PHE A 4 1.83 -8.63 -3.33
N THR A 5 2.72 -8.00 -2.59
CA THR A 5 2.63 -7.88 -1.13
C THR A 5 2.62 -6.40 -0.78
N VAL A 6 1.70 -6.00 0.07
CA VAL A 6 1.69 -4.65 0.64
C VAL A 6 2.15 -4.76 2.09
N LEU A 7 3.26 -4.09 2.38
CA LEU A 7 3.80 -3.98 3.73
C LEU A 7 3.43 -2.61 4.28
N LEU A 8 2.64 -2.58 5.34
CA LEU A 8 2.26 -1.36 6.02
C LEU A 8 3.02 -1.28 7.34
N ALA A 9 3.78 -0.22 7.52
CA ALA A 9 4.54 0.02 8.74
C ALA A 9 3.97 1.21 9.49
N THR A 10 3.85 1.09 10.81
CA THR A 10 3.33 2.15 11.67
C THR A 10 3.99 2.14 13.03
N ASP A 11 4.01 3.28 13.70
CA ASP A 11 4.45 3.38 15.09
C ASP A 11 3.30 3.19 16.10
N SER A 12 2.08 2.98 15.61
CA SER A 12 0.91 2.73 16.46
C SER A 12 0.99 1.32 17.06
N PRO A 13 0.86 1.17 18.39
CA PRO A 13 0.83 -0.15 19.02
C PRO A 13 -0.53 -0.84 18.90
N THR A 14 -1.52 -0.19 18.32
CA THR A 14 -2.85 -0.79 18.12
C THR A 14 -2.76 -1.96 17.16
N ASP A 15 -3.41 -3.07 17.49
CA ASP A 15 -3.48 -4.23 16.64
C ASP A 15 -4.38 -3.92 15.44
N LEU A 16 -3.78 -3.86 14.23
CA LEU A 16 -4.52 -3.50 13.03
C LEU A 16 -5.51 -4.58 12.58
N SER A 17 -5.42 -5.81 13.10
CA SER A 17 -6.42 -6.84 12.78
C SER A 17 -7.82 -6.45 13.27
N LEU A 18 -7.92 -5.50 14.20
CA LEU A 18 -9.20 -4.92 14.60
C LEU A 18 -9.90 -4.19 13.45
N HIS A 19 -9.16 -3.83 12.43
CA HIS A 19 -9.67 -3.17 11.22
C HIS A 19 -9.96 -4.16 10.08
N ASP A 20 -9.78 -5.46 10.29
CA ASP A 20 -10.13 -6.45 9.28
C ASP A 20 -11.58 -6.28 8.87
N GLY A 21 -11.83 -6.29 7.57
CA GLY A 21 -13.16 -6.11 7.02
C GLY A 21 -13.12 -5.59 5.59
N HIS A 22 -14.28 -5.54 4.96
CA HIS A 22 -14.43 -5.06 3.58
C HIS A 22 -13.50 -5.76 2.59
N GLY A 23 -13.20 -7.05 2.85
CA GLY A 23 -12.34 -7.84 2.01
C GLY A 23 -10.84 -7.68 2.29
N VAL A 24 -10.45 -6.93 3.31
CA VAL A 24 -9.05 -6.61 3.62
C VAL A 24 -8.67 -7.19 4.98
N LEU A 25 -7.51 -7.82 5.03
CA LEU A 25 -6.93 -8.40 6.25
C LEU A 25 -5.60 -7.73 6.58
N PHE A 26 -5.37 -7.48 7.86
CA PHE A 26 -4.11 -6.94 8.38
C PHE A 26 -3.46 -8.02 9.25
N ARG A 27 -2.35 -8.59 8.77
CA ARG A 27 -1.64 -9.66 9.48
C ARG A 27 -0.24 -9.18 9.85
N PRO A 28 0.30 -9.53 11.02
CA PRO A 28 1.70 -9.25 11.30
C PRO A 28 2.58 -9.82 10.19
N ALA A 29 3.50 -9.01 9.68
CA ALA A 29 4.43 -9.47 8.64
C ALA A 29 5.39 -10.51 9.23
N GLU A 30 5.82 -11.45 8.37
CA GLU A 30 6.86 -12.40 8.75
C GLU A 30 8.15 -11.63 9.09
N PRO A 31 8.91 -12.05 10.12
CA PRO A 31 10.10 -11.31 10.54
C PRO A 31 11.12 -11.05 9.44
N ASP A 32 11.34 -12.02 8.55
CA ASP A 32 12.29 -11.88 7.45
C ASP A 32 11.80 -10.85 6.43
N GLU A 33 10.51 -10.86 6.13
CA GLU A 33 9.87 -9.91 5.23
C GLU A 33 9.92 -8.49 5.79
N ALA A 34 9.59 -8.35 7.08
CA ALA A 34 9.66 -7.06 7.76
C ALA A 34 11.09 -6.50 7.77
N ARG A 35 12.08 -7.34 8.06
CA ARG A 35 13.49 -6.91 8.06
C ARG A 35 13.97 -6.50 6.68
N ALA A 36 13.59 -7.26 5.65
CA ALA A 36 14.00 -6.97 4.27
C ALA A 36 13.46 -5.63 3.79
N ALA A 37 12.26 -5.26 4.20
CA ALA A 37 11.65 -3.99 3.84
C ALA A 37 12.29 -2.78 4.54
N LYS A 38 13.06 -3.01 5.62
CA LYS A 38 13.70 -1.95 6.41
C LYS A 38 12.76 -0.78 6.72
N PRO A 39 11.57 -1.07 7.28
CA PRO A 39 10.63 0.01 7.58
C PRO A 39 11.16 0.87 8.73
N PRO A 40 10.83 2.16 8.74
CA PRO A 40 11.26 3.05 9.82
C PRO A 40 10.45 2.91 11.10
N TYR A 41 9.36 2.13 11.07
CA TYR A 41 8.43 2.00 12.20
C TYR A 41 8.40 0.56 12.69
N SER A 42 8.09 0.39 14.00
CA SER A 42 8.25 -0.87 14.70
C SER A 42 7.24 -1.95 14.36
N TYR A 43 6.04 -1.55 13.93
CA TYR A 43 4.97 -2.51 13.67
C TYR A 43 4.75 -2.63 12.16
N VAL A 44 4.92 -3.84 11.64
CA VAL A 44 4.81 -4.11 10.21
C VAL A 44 3.74 -5.15 9.95
N TYR A 45 2.86 -4.84 9.03
CA TYR A 45 1.74 -5.72 8.66
C TYR A 45 1.81 -6.08 7.19
N ASP A 46 1.47 -7.33 6.90
CA ASP A 46 1.19 -7.80 5.55
C ASP A 46 -0.31 -7.58 5.31
N VAL A 47 -0.64 -6.69 4.39
CA VAL A 47 -2.02 -6.34 4.09
C VAL A 47 -2.47 -7.08 2.85
N ALA A 48 -3.54 -7.86 2.96
CA ALA A 48 -3.97 -8.76 1.90
C ALA A 48 -5.48 -8.78 1.76
N GLY A 49 -5.96 -9.24 0.61
CA GLY A 49 -7.36 -9.55 0.41
C GLY A 49 -7.74 -10.85 1.12
N ASP A 50 -8.95 -10.92 1.64
CA ASP A 50 -9.43 -12.10 2.37
C ASP A 50 -9.62 -13.32 1.45
N LYS A 51 -9.89 -13.09 0.16
CA LYS A 51 -10.08 -14.17 -0.83
C LYS A 51 -8.78 -14.60 -1.47
N GLU A 52 -7.97 -13.63 -1.88
CA GLU A 52 -6.74 -13.87 -2.62
C GLU A 52 -5.58 -14.27 -1.69
N GLY A 53 -5.59 -13.84 -0.45
CA GLY A 53 -4.49 -14.04 0.48
C GLY A 53 -3.24 -13.23 0.15
N CYS A 54 -3.33 -12.29 -0.78
CA CYS A 54 -2.24 -11.41 -1.19
C CYS A 54 -2.79 -10.02 -1.53
N ALA A 55 -1.92 -9.11 -1.94
CA ALA A 55 -2.29 -7.73 -2.22
C ALA A 55 -2.73 -7.48 -3.66
N CYS A 56 -2.97 -8.54 -4.44
CA CYS A 56 -3.44 -8.39 -5.83
C CYS A 56 -4.87 -7.83 -5.92
N CYS A 57 -5.55 -7.74 -4.80
CA CYS A 57 -6.87 -7.14 -4.71
C CYS A 57 -6.88 -5.61 -4.76
N PHE A 58 -5.72 -4.96 -4.61
CA PHE A 58 -5.63 -3.50 -4.61
C PHE A 58 -5.29 -2.96 -6.00
N ASN A 59 -5.56 -1.68 -6.21
CA ASN A 59 -5.09 -0.99 -7.41
C ASN A 59 -3.58 -0.81 -7.33
N PHE A 60 -2.86 -1.22 -8.36
CA PHE A 60 -1.42 -1.06 -8.41
C PHE A 60 -0.93 -0.85 -9.84
N TYR A 61 0.26 -0.25 -9.96
CA TYR A 61 1.03 -0.15 -11.19
C TYR A 61 2.34 -0.93 -11.06
N GLY A 62 2.76 -1.54 -12.16
CA GLY A 62 4.11 -2.08 -12.27
C GLY A 62 5.17 -0.98 -12.31
N THR A 63 6.42 -1.36 -12.10
CA THR A 63 7.55 -0.44 -12.19
C THR A 63 7.78 -0.04 -13.64
N PRO A 64 7.86 1.27 -13.97
CA PRO A 64 8.16 1.68 -15.33
C PRO A 64 9.55 1.23 -15.79
N ASP A 65 9.64 0.71 -17.02
CA ASP A 65 10.87 0.14 -17.56
C ASP A 65 11.99 1.18 -17.73
N ASN A 66 11.63 2.41 -18.02
CA ASN A 66 12.58 3.48 -18.33
C ASN A 66 12.95 4.35 -17.12
N GLY A 67 12.54 3.95 -15.94
CA GLY A 67 12.77 4.74 -14.72
C GLY A 67 11.84 5.93 -14.56
N SER A 68 11.09 6.32 -15.59
CA SER A 68 10.06 7.31 -15.43
C SER A 68 8.85 6.69 -14.75
N HIS A 69 8.07 7.53 -14.11
CA HIS A 69 6.93 7.05 -13.36
C HIS A 69 5.81 8.08 -13.48
N PRO A 70 4.57 7.66 -13.81
CA PRO A 70 3.47 8.62 -14.01
C PRO A 70 3.27 9.57 -12.85
N PHE A 71 3.51 9.10 -11.63
CA PHE A 71 3.38 9.91 -10.45
C PHE A 71 4.39 11.05 -10.40
N TRP A 72 5.67 10.75 -10.68
CA TRP A 72 6.71 11.78 -10.67
C TRP A 72 6.62 12.70 -11.87
N ASP A 73 6.35 12.12 -13.05
CA ASP A 73 6.34 12.90 -14.30
C ASP A 73 5.14 13.85 -14.39
N ASN A 74 4.02 13.47 -13.79
CA ASN A 74 2.77 14.22 -13.91
C ASN A 74 2.25 14.74 -12.57
N GLY A 75 2.99 14.53 -11.50
CA GLY A 75 2.62 15.01 -10.17
C GLY A 75 1.33 14.43 -9.62
N GLY A 76 0.90 13.25 -10.08
CA GLY A 76 -0.36 12.69 -9.64
C GLY A 76 -0.45 11.19 -9.79
N PHE A 77 -1.49 10.64 -9.18
CA PHE A 77 -1.81 9.23 -9.29
C PHE A 77 -2.68 9.00 -10.50
N ARG A 78 -2.36 7.95 -11.25
CA ARG A 78 -3.19 7.50 -12.38
C ARG A 78 -3.58 6.06 -12.17
N GLN A 79 -4.83 5.80 -12.38
CA GLN A 79 -5.35 4.45 -12.34
C GLN A 79 -5.13 3.78 -13.71
N PRO A 80 -4.61 2.55 -13.75
CA PRO A 80 -4.50 1.81 -15.01
C PRO A 80 -5.88 1.65 -15.67
N ALA A 81 -5.89 1.66 -16.99
CA ALA A 81 -7.11 1.35 -17.72
C ALA A 81 -7.44 -0.13 -17.51
N LYS A 82 -8.45 -0.40 -16.74
CA LYS A 82 -9.01 -1.73 -16.50
C LYS A 82 -10.50 -1.68 -16.79
N SER A 83 -11.10 -2.82 -17.04
CA SER A 83 -12.53 -2.88 -17.35
C SER A 83 -13.28 -3.71 -16.32
N GLY A 84 -14.52 -3.30 -16.01
CA GLY A 84 -15.51 -4.13 -15.38
C GLY A 84 -15.49 -4.21 -13.86
N GLU A 85 -15.98 -5.33 -13.36
CA GLU A 85 -16.22 -5.56 -11.93
C GLU A 85 -14.95 -5.62 -11.11
N GLU A 86 -13.85 -6.11 -11.69
CA GLU A 86 -12.55 -6.17 -11.02
C GLU A 86 -12.09 -4.79 -10.58
N THR A 87 -12.23 -3.79 -11.45
CA THR A 87 -11.86 -2.42 -11.14
C THR A 87 -12.67 -1.88 -9.96
N ALA A 88 -13.96 -2.16 -9.93
CA ALA A 88 -14.84 -1.69 -8.86
C ALA A 88 -14.46 -2.32 -7.51
N GLN A 89 -14.14 -3.62 -7.50
CA GLN A 89 -13.72 -4.31 -6.28
C GLN A 89 -12.36 -3.80 -5.79
N GLU A 90 -11.38 -3.73 -6.69
CA GLU A 90 -10.05 -3.23 -6.37
C GLU A 90 -10.13 -1.80 -5.81
N GLN A 91 -10.98 -0.98 -6.38
CA GLN A 91 -11.20 0.37 -5.93
C GLN A 91 -11.79 0.42 -4.52
N ARG A 92 -12.81 -0.40 -4.23
CA ARG A 92 -13.41 -0.47 -2.90
C ARG A 92 -12.40 -0.90 -1.83
N GLU A 93 -11.61 -1.91 -2.13
CA GLU A 93 -10.61 -2.42 -1.19
C GLU A 93 -9.48 -1.42 -0.97
N THR A 94 -9.05 -0.75 -2.03
CA THR A 94 -8.04 0.32 -1.92
C THR A 94 -8.57 1.50 -1.11
N LEU A 95 -9.83 1.89 -1.32
CA LEU A 95 -10.48 2.95 -0.54
C LEU A 95 -10.56 2.58 0.94
N TYR A 96 -10.87 1.32 1.25
CA TYR A 96 -10.92 0.87 2.63
C TYR A 96 -9.53 0.93 3.27
N LEU A 97 -8.49 0.48 2.57
CA LEU A 97 -7.12 0.58 3.06
C LEU A 97 -6.75 2.04 3.36
N LEU A 98 -7.06 2.94 2.45
CA LEU A 98 -6.81 4.37 2.65
C LEU A 98 -7.59 4.93 3.85
N ASP A 99 -8.81 4.46 4.07
CA ASP A 99 -9.61 4.90 5.21
C ASP A 99 -8.97 4.48 6.53
N VAL A 100 -8.47 3.25 6.62
CA VAL A 100 -7.73 2.77 7.80
C VAL A 100 -6.47 3.61 8.02
N ILE A 101 -5.70 3.85 6.97
CA ILE A 101 -4.50 4.69 7.05
C ILE A 101 -4.86 6.09 7.56
N ARG A 102 -5.94 6.68 7.04
CA ARG A 102 -6.39 8.01 7.46
C ARG A 102 -6.76 8.04 8.93
N ARG A 103 -7.42 7.02 9.43
CA ARG A 103 -7.76 6.91 10.85
C ARG A 103 -6.51 6.86 11.73
N LEU A 104 -5.51 6.06 11.33
CA LEU A 104 -4.25 5.96 12.05
C LEU A 104 -3.53 7.31 12.10
N VAL A 105 -3.42 7.99 10.96
CA VAL A 105 -2.75 9.28 10.87
C VAL A 105 -3.49 10.35 11.69
N ARG A 106 -4.81 10.36 11.66
CA ARG A 106 -5.61 11.29 12.47
C ARG A 106 -5.40 11.09 13.97
N ASN A 107 -5.11 9.86 14.38
CA ASN A 107 -4.83 9.53 15.77
C ASN A 107 -3.36 9.75 16.15
N GLY A 108 -2.58 10.38 15.28
CA GLY A 108 -1.19 10.74 15.53
C GLY A 108 -0.16 9.69 15.14
N ALA A 109 -0.57 8.58 14.52
CA ALA A 109 0.36 7.56 14.08
C ALA A 109 1.09 7.97 12.81
N LYS A 110 2.32 7.48 12.67
CA LYS A 110 3.06 7.55 11.42
C LYS A 110 2.82 6.26 10.65
N VAL A 111 2.60 6.37 9.34
CA VAL A 111 2.26 5.22 8.51
C VAL A 111 3.02 5.29 7.18
N GLN A 112 3.68 4.18 6.85
CA GLN A 112 4.24 3.95 5.52
C GLN A 112 3.64 2.70 4.90
N ALA A 113 3.53 2.69 3.59
CA ALA A 113 3.15 1.50 2.84
C ALA A 113 4.09 1.30 1.65
N ALA A 114 4.45 0.06 1.40
CA ALA A 114 5.26 -0.32 0.25
C ALA A 114 4.63 -1.52 -0.44
N CYS A 115 4.54 -1.46 -1.76
CA CYS A 115 4.04 -2.56 -2.57
C CYS A 115 5.23 -3.21 -3.29
N VAL A 116 5.41 -4.51 -3.08
CA VAL A 116 6.51 -5.26 -3.67
C VAL A 116 6.00 -6.53 -4.31
N TRP A 117 6.72 -7.01 -5.33
CA TRP A 117 6.41 -8.28 -5.96
C TRP A 117 7.01 -9.41 -5.13
N SER A 118 6.18 -10.35 -4.74
CA SER A 118 6.59 -11.49 -3.93
C SER A 118 7.59 -12.37 -4.68
N GLY A 119 8.69 -12.73 -4.03
CA GLY A 119 9.74 -13.54 -4.62
C GLY A 119 10.89 -12.77 -5.23
N ASP A 120 10.73 -11.49 -5.50
CA ASP A 120 11.80 -10.64 -5.98
C ASP A 120 12.59 -10.04 -4.82
N ARG A 121 13.82 -9.63 -5.11
CA ARG A 121 14.57 -8.82 -4.15
C ARG A 121 13.88 -7.48 -3.98
N LEU A 122 13.76 -7.05 -2.74
CA LEU A 122 13.21 -5.74 -2.45
C LEU A 122 14.11 -4.65 -3.04
N GLN A 123 13.56 -3.90 -3.99
CA GLN A 123 14.24 -2.79 -4.66
C GLN A 123 13.42 -1.51 -4.47
N LEU A 124 13.13 -1.19 -3.21
CA LEU A 124 12.35 -0.01 -2.90
C LEU A 124 13.09 1.25 -3.33
N ARG A 125 12.40 2.10 -4.05
CA ARG A 125 12.93 3.40 -4.46
C ARG A 125 13.01 4.34 -3.28
N GLU A 126 14.10 5.07 -3.21
CA GLU A 126 14.31 6.10 -2.20
C GLU A 126 14.36 7.48 -2.88
N PRO A 127 13.92 8.54 -2.21
CA PRO A 127 13.25 8.58 -0.91
C PRO A 127 11.79 8.13 -0.98
N ALA A 128 11.14 8.01 0.18
CA ALA A 128 9.72 7.73 0.24
C ALA A 128 8.92 8.88 -0.40
N VAL A 129 7.83 8.53 -1.07
CA VAL A 129 6.92 9.51 -1.67
C VAL A 129 5.93 9.97 -0.60
N GLU A 130 5.92 11.26 -0.31
CA GLU A 130 4.96 11.83 0.63
C GLU A 130 3.58 11.93 0.02
N VAL A 131 2.58 11.47 0.76
CA VAL A 131 1.18 11.55 0.37
C VAL A 131 0.42 12.36 1.40
N ALA A 132 -0.03 13.53 0.99
CA ALA A 132 -0.89 14.37 1.83
C ALA A 132 -2.33 13.89 1.70
N LEU A 133 -2.84 13.24 2.75
CA LEU A 133 -4.16 12.62 2.71
C LEU A 133 -5.29 13.62 2.48
N HIS A 134 -5.13 14.85 2.97
CA HIS A 134 -6.14 15.89 2.78
C HIS A 134 -6.25 16.37 1.33
N ALA A 135 -5.17 16.23 0.55
CA ALA A 135 -5.12 16.66 -0.85
C ALA A 135 -5.32 15.49 -1.83
N LEU A 136 -5.33 14.26 -1.33
CA LEU A 136 -5.43 13.07 -2.14
C LEU A 136 -6.87 12.85 -2.62
N ASN A 137 -7.03 12.61 -3.93
CA ASN A 137 -8.26 12.02 -4.44
C ASN A 137 -8.18 10.50 -4.25
N PRO A 138 -8.89 9.93 -3.27
CA PRO A 138 -8.75 8.51 -2.98
C PRO A 138 -9.19 7.60 -4.12
N HIS A 139 -10.09 8.06 -4.98
CA HIS A 139 -10.55 7.29 -6.14
C HIS A 139 -9.49 7.16 -7.23
N ALA A 140 -8.50 8.04 -7.23
CA ALA A 140 -7.40 8.01 -8.18
C ALA A 140 -6.13 7.37 -7.60
N PHE A 141 -6.14 6.95 -6.35
CA PHE A 141 -4.96 6.39 -5.70
C PHE A 141 -4.65 5.00 -6.22
N THR A 142 -3.37 4.75 -6.45
CA THR A 142 -2.84 3.47 -6.90
C THR A 142 -1.53 3.20 -6.17
N LEU A 143 -1.36 1.96 -5.72
CA LEU A 143 -0.08 1.50 -5.21
C LEU A 143 0.88 1.27 -6.37
N PHE A 144 2.14 1.61 -6.18
CA PHE A 144 3.15 1.41 -7.20
C PHE A 144 4.21 0.43 -6.71
N GLU A 145 4.56 -0.53 -7.57
CA GLU A 145 5.59 -1.51 -7.27
C GLU A 145 6.93 -0.83 -6.95
N ASN A 146 7.54 -1.27 -5.86
CA ASN A 146 8.84 -0.79 -5.37
C ASN A 146 8.85 0.68 -4.93
N VAL A 147 7.68 1.24 -4.66
CA VAL A 147 7.55 2.60 -4.13
C VAL A 147 7.10 2.54 -2.68
N ARG A 148 7.75 3.33 -1.86
CA ARG A 148 7.39 3.52 -0.46
C ARG A 148 6.61 4.83 -0.33
N PHE A 149 5.42 4.76 0.23
CA PHE A 149 4.58 5.94 0.49
C PHE A 149 4.62 6.28 1.97
N GLU A 150 4.87 7.54 2.29
CA GLU A 150 4.73 8.08 3.64
C GLU A 150 3.46 8.92 3.69
N PHE A 151 2.51 8.52 4.54
CA PHE A 151 1.22 9.19 4.60
C PHE A 151 1.22 10.27 5.69
N ALA A 152 0.73 11.45 5.35
CA ALA A 152 0.60 12.59 6.24
C ALA A 152 -0.85 13.12 6.21
N ALA A 153 -1.23 13.80 7.28
CA ALA A 153 -2.56 14.39 7.39
C ALA A 153 -2.88 15.40 6.29
#